data_038cb10392c49c6ac09c4b681eadee29
#
_entry.id   038cb10392c49c6ac09c4b681eadee29
#
_cell.length_a   1.000
_cell.length_b   1.000
_cell.length_c   1.000
_cell.angle_alpha   90.00
_cell.angle_beta   90.00
_cell.angle_gamma   90.00
#
_symmetry.space_group_name_H-M   'P 1'
#
loop_
_entity.id
_entity.type
_entity.pdbx_description
1 polymer ?
#
loop_
_entity_poly.entity_id
_entity_poly.type
_entity_poly.pdbx_seq_one_letter_code
_entity_poly.pdbx_strand_id
1 'polypeptide(L)'
;MPKLLAVVAVLVPLVTALEAGQTAKPISVEGGTDLEFVQVVPQTATFKGHKALRLVQTPHPTREGVALVNGVEFKNGTIEVDVAGLPGTDSGEGARGFVGIAFRSAAHAEAFECFYIRPTNGRADDQLRRNHSTQYVSEPQFPWQKLRAENPGVYESYVDLDTGVWTHLRLDVDGVRARLFVNGSPQPALIVNDLKRGVVSGQVGLWIGSGTEAYFRNLQISSR
;
A
#
# COMPACT_ATOMS: atom_id res chain seq x y z
N MET A 1 -3.71 -63.73 40.66
CA MET A 1 -2.56 -63.16 39.96
C MET A 1 -3.07 -61.97 39.15
N PRO A 2 -2.80 -60.70 39.53
CA PRO A 2 -3.25 -59.55 38.76
C PRO A 2 -2.24 -59.25 37.63
N LYS A 3 -2.74 -59.06 36.40
CA LYS A 3 -1.95 -58.67 35.24
C LYS A 3 -1.70 -57.18 35.30
N LEU A 4 -0.41 -56.77 35.37
CA LEU A 4 0.03 -55.38 35.22
C LEU A 4 -0.11 -55.01 33.73
N LEU A 5 -0.93 -53.98 33.42
CA LEU A 5 -0.91 -53.29 32.13
C LEU A 5 0.15 -52.18 32.18
N ALA A 6 1.18 -52.33 31.34
CA ALA A 6 2.17 -51.24 31.12
C ALA A 6 1.61 -50.25 30.12
N VAL A 7 1.42 -49.00 30.57
CA VAL A 7 1.07 -47.85 29.69
C VAL A 7 2.37 -47.28 29.16
N VAL A 8 2.61 -47.43 27.87
CA VAL A 8 3.73 -46.79 27.17
C VAL A 8 3.28 -45.37 26.75
N ALA A 9 3.80 -44.37 27.43
CA ALA A 9 3.60 -42.98 27.03
C ALA A 9 4.55 -42.64 25.86
N VAL A 10 3.97 -42.42 24.69
CA VAL A 10 4.71 -41.92 23.53
C VAL A 10 4.84 -40.40 23.65
N LEU A 11 6.02 -39.91 23.96
CA LEU A 11 6.35 -38.48 23.90
C LEU A 11 6.53 -38.08 22.43
N VAL A 12 5.59 -37.32 21.88
CA VAL A 12 5.74 -36.67 20.57
C VAL A 12 6.48 -35.34 20.80
N PRO A 13 7.68 -35.14 20.23
CA PRO A 13 8.34 -33.86 20.35
C PRO A 13 7.59 -32.80 19.54
N LEU A 14 7.14 -31.75 20.22
CA LEU A 14 6.58 -30.56 19.60
C LEU A 14 7.74 -29.78 18.95
N VAL A 15 7.96 -29.98 17.64
CA VAL A 15 8.90 -29.16 16.87
C VAL A 15 8.21 -27.82 16.62
N THR A 16 8.51 -26.82 17.45
CA THR A 16 8.20 -25.44 17.15
C THR A 16 9.14 -24.96 16.03
N ALA A 17 8.64 -24.89 14.81
CA ALA A 17 9.31 -24.20 13.74
C ALA A 17 9.42 -22.72 14.14
N LEU A 18 10.63 -22.28 14.48
CA LEU A 18 10.97 -20.87 14.63
C LEU A 18 10.92 -20.29 13.22
N GLU A 19 9.83 -19.60 12.86
CA GLU A 19 9.81 -18.78 11.64
C GLU A 19 10.90 -17.72 11.80
N ALA A 20 11.94 -17.83 10.98
CA ALA A 20 12.98 -16.81 10.89
C ALA A 20 12.28 -15.50 10.43
N GLY A 21 12.00 -14.63 11.37
CA GLY A 21 11.42 -13.32 11.10
C GLY A 21 12.37 -12.58 10.15
N GLN A 22 11.93 -12.36 8.91
CA GLN A 22 12.66 -11.50 7.99
C GLN A 22 12.68 -10.09 8.58
N THR A 23 13.88 -9.56 8.78
CA THR A 23 14.08 -8.19 9.24
C THR A 23 13.62 -7.23 8.12
N ALA A 24 12.68 -6.37 8.45
CA ALA A 24 12.26 -5.29 7.56
C ALA A 24 13.48 -4.42 7.21
N LYS A 25 13.72 -4.21 5.92
CA LYS A 25 14.78 -3.32 5.45
C LYS A 25 14.22 -1.90 5.35
N PRO A 26 14.67 -0.94 6.19
CA PRO A 26 14.30 0.44 6.02
C PRO A 26 14.92 1.01 4.73
N ILE A 27 14.12 1.78 3.98
CA ILE A 27 14.54 2.44 2.75
C ILE A 27 14.38 3.93 2.94
N SER A 28 15.49 4.68 2.87
CA SER A 28 15.46 6.13 2.95
C SER A 28 14.91 6.69 1.64
N VAL A 29 13.67 7.15 1.66
CA VAL A 29 13.01 7.76 0.50
C VAL A 29 13.13 9.28 0.49
N GLU A 30 13.45 9.89 1.62
CA GLU A 30 13.45 11.34 1.84
C GLU A 30 14.47 12.07 0.95
N GLY A 31 15.56 11.39 0.59
CA GLY A 31 16.60 11.90 -0.31
C GLY A 31 16.33 11.69 -1.80
N GLY A 32 15.42 10.79 -2.15
CA GLY A 32 15.07 10.46 -3.54
C GLY A 32 16.17 9.78 -4.37
N THR A 33 17.26 9.33 -3.75
CA THR A 33 18.47 8.87 -4.47
C THR A 33 18.31 7.51 -5.13
N ASP A 34 17.53 6.60 -4.53
CA ASP A 34 17.34 5.24 -5.02
C ASP A 34 15.93 5.03 -5.62
N LEU A 35 15.39 6.07 -6.25
CA LEU A 35 14.05 6.05 -6.83
C LEU A 35 14.08 6.40 -8.31
N GLU A 36 13.24 5.71 -9.08
CA GLU A 36 12.88 6.08 -10.44
C GLU A 36 11.56 6.86 -10.41
N PHE A 37 11.53 8.04 -11.00
CA PHE A 37 10.36 8.92 -11.00
C PHE A 37 9.60 8.85 -12.31
N VAL A 38 8.34 8.38 -12.24
CA VAL A 38 7.44 8.24 -13.38
C VAL A 38 6.25 9.18 -13.21
N GLN A 39 6.11 10.17 -14.08
CA GLN A 39 5.04 11.19 -14.06
C GLN A 39 4.95 11.99 -12.74
N VAL A 40 6.03 12.07 -11.98
CA VAL A 40 6.12 12.85 -10.73
C VAL A 40 7.35 13.74 -10.70
N VAL A 41 7.22 14.85 -9.99
CA VAL A 41 8.31 15.76 -9.63
C VAL A 41 8.62 15.55 -8.15
N PRO A 42 9.82 15.05 -7.80
CA PRO A 42 10.24 14.86 -6.42
C PRO A 42 10.79 16.14 -5.81
N GLN A 43 10.63 16.28 -4.51
CA GLN A 43 11.25 17.31 -3.71
C GLN A 43 11.52 16.81 -2.29
N THR A 44 12.74 17.00 -1.77
CA THR A 44 12.98 16.84 -0.33
C THR A 44 12.28 17.98 0.41
N ALA A 45 11.48 17.66 1.40
CA ALA A 45 10.67 18.63 2.13
C ALA A 45 10.66 18.33 3.64
N THR A 46 10.25 19.32 4.42
CA THR A 46 9.83 19.12 5.80
C THR A 46 8.32 19.31 5.88
N PHE A 47 7.62 18.28 6.30
CA PHE A 47 6.17 18.33 6.45
C PHE A 47 5.77 17.94 7.88
N LYS A 48 5.03 18.82 8.55
CA LYS A 48 4.62 18.64 9.97
C LYS A 48 5.80 18.22 10.89
N GLY A 49 6.96 18.90 10.74
CA GLY A 49 8.14 18.68 11.58
C GLY A 49 9.00 17.46 11.19
N HIS A 50 8.67 16.73 10.13
CA HIS A 50 9.42 15.55 9.70
C HIS A 50 9.97 15.72 8.29
N LYS A 51 11.21 15.23 8.07
CA LYS A 51 11.77 15.08 6.72
C LYS A 51 10.93 14.10 5.92
N ALA A 52 10.68 14.42 4.65
CA ALA A 52 9.84 13.61 3.77
C ALA A 52 10.24 13.80 2.30
N LEU A 53 9.91 12.83 1.47
CA LEU A 53 9.81 12.98 0.03
C LEU A 53 8.45 13.58 -0.31
N ARG A 54 8.44 14.77 -0.89
CA ARG A 54 7.25 15.37 -1.49
C ARG A 54 7.16 14.96 -2.95
N LEU A 55 5.98 14.51 -3.38
CA LEU A 55 5.66 14.20 -4.76
C LEU A 55 4.46 15.04 -5.22
N VAL A 56 4.56 15.59 -6.42
CA VAL A 56 3.44 16.15 -7.19
C VAL A 56 3.52 15.59 -8.60
N GLN A 57 2.40 15.54 -9.33
CA GLN A 57 2.45 15.10 -10.73
C GLN A 57 3.22 16.11 -11.60
N THR A 58 3.84 15.59 -12.67
CA THR A 58 4.40 16.45 -13.75
C THR A 58 3.28 17.28 -14.40
N PRO A 59 3.59 18.42 -15.03
CA PRO A 59 2.63 19.11 -15.88
C PRO A 59 2.12 18.18 -16.99
N HIS A 60 0.78 18.17 -17.20
CA HIS A 60 0.12 17.33 -18.23
C HIS A 60 0.43 15.82 -18.13
N PRO A 61 0.21 15.19 -16.99
CA PRO A 61 0.51 13.76 -16.83
C PRO A 61 -0.43 12.93 -17.71
N THR A 62 0.09 11.85 -18.27
CA THR A 62 -0.70 10.91 -19.11
C THR A 62 -1.27 9.75 -18.29
N ARG A 63 -0.84 9.60 -17.04
CA ARG A 63 -1.27 8.58 -16.08
C ARG A 63 -0.92 9.02 -14.65
N GLU A 64 -1.24 8.20 -13.68
CA GLU A 64 -0.88 8.41 -12.27
C GLU A 64 0.64 8.47 -12.08
N GLY A 65 1.06 9.09 -10.99
CA GLY A 65 2.45 9.28 -10.65
C GLY A 65 2.99 8.17 -9.74
N VAL A 66 4.21 7.70 -10.00
CA VAL A 66 4.87 6.69 -9.16
C VAL A 66 6.35 7.00 -8.99
N ALA A 67 6.86 6.86 -7.76
CA ALA A 67 8.29 6.79 -7.48
C ALA A 67 8.64 5.32 -7.17
N LEU A 68 9.27 4.62 -8.12
CA LEU A 68 9.66 3.22 -7.99
C LEU A 68 10.95 3.07 -7.20
N VAL A 69 11.03 2.10 -6.31
CA VAL A 69 12.23 1.79 -5.52
C VAL A 69 13.18 0.93 -6.35
N ASN A 70 14.38 1.45 -6.61
CA ASN A 70 15.40 0.72 -7.36
C ASN A 70 16.00 -0.44 -6.56
N GLY A 71 16.33 -1.52 -7.25
CA GLY A 71 17.02 -2.67 -6.64
C GLY A 71 16.19 -3.48 -5.64
N VAL A 72 14.88 -3.25 -5.59
CA VAL A 72 13.95 -4.03 -4.78
C VAL A 72 13.00 -4.79 -5.68
N GLU A 73 12.96 -6.10 -5.52
CA GLU A 73 12.00 -6.98 -6.15
C GLU A 73 11.09 -7.59 -5.08
N PHE A 74 9.78 -7.42 -5.24
CA PHE A 74 8.78 -7.82 -4.27
C PHE A 74 7.73 -8.75 -4.91
N LYS A 75 7.50 -9.88 -4.25
CA LYS A 75 6.47 -10.85 -4.64
C LYS A 75 5.45 -11.05 -3.53
N ASN A 76 5.92 -11.41 -2.34
CA ASN A 76 5.15 -11.58 -1.11
C ASN A 76 5.87 -10.91 0.04
N GLY A 77 5.14 -10.58 1.11
CA GLY A 77 5.73 -9.96 2.30
C GLY A 77 4.90 -8.81 2.81
N THR A 78 5.57 -7.86 3.46
CA THR A 78 4.95 -6.67 4.05
C THR A 78 5.62 -5.41 3.53
N ILE A 79 4.83 -4.40 3.21
CA ILE A 79 5.29 -3.05 2.85
C ILE A 79 4.65 -2.09 3.84
N GLU A 80 5.47 -1.25 4.49
CA GLU A 80 5.01 -0.22 5.43
C GLU A 80 5.53 1.14 5.02
N VAL A 81 4.70 2.17 5.13
CA VAL A 81 5.10 3.55 4.81
C VAL A 81 4.18 4.55 5.52
N ASP A 82 4.75 5.65 5.98
CA ASP A 82 3.95 6.81 6.40
C ASP A 82 3.69 7.72 5.20
N VAL A 83 2.42 8.04 4.98
CA VAL A 83 1.96 8.90 3.88
C VAL A 83 1.13 10.07 4.39
N ALA A 84 1.16 11.19 3.68
CA ALA A 84 0.19 12.27 3.85
C ALA A 84 -0.21 12.78 2.48
N GLY A 85 -1.49 12.73 2.15
CA GLY A 85 -2.05 13.19 0.87
C GLY A 85 -3.01 14.35 1.05
N LEU A 86 -2.93 15.32 0.15
CA LEU A 86 -3.85 16.45 0.09
C LEU A 86 -4.08 16.85 -1.37
N PRO A 87 -5.23 17.49 -1.68
CA PRO A 87 -5.42 18.12 -2.97
C PRO A 87 -4.32 19.16 -3.23
N GLY A 88 -3.73 19.13 -4.41
CA GLY A 88 -2.76 20.15 -4.83
C GLY A 88 -3.40 21.52 -4.98
N THR A 89 -2.61 22.60 -4.94
CA THR A 89 -3.10 23.98 -4.92
C THR A 89 -4.01 24.34 -6.10
N ASP A 90 -3.70 23.79 -7.30
CA ASP A 90 -4.45 24.05 -8.53
C ASP A 90 -5.29 22.83 -8.97
N SER A 91 -5.60 21.92 -8.05
CA SER A 91 -6.34 20.70 -8.36
C SER A 91 -7.84 20.99 -8.50
N GLY A 92 -8.49 20.34 -9.47
CA GLY A 92 -9.94 20.43 -9.63
C GLY A 92 -10.72 19.77 -8.49
N GLU A 93 -12.05 19.98 -8.47
CA GLU A 93 -12.95 19.42 -7.46
C GLU A 93 -12.89 17.89 -7.30
N GLY A 94 -12.36 17.18 -8.29
CA GLY A 94 -12.16 15.72 -8.26
C GLY A 94 -11.00 15.24 -7.40
N ALA A 95 -10.04 16.11 -7.02
CA ALA A 95 -8.89 15.73 -6.25
C ALA A 95 -9.28 15.29 -4.82
N ARG A 96 -8.68 14.19 -4.36
CA ARG A 96 -8.99 13.59 -3.07
C ARG A 96 -7.74 13.38 -2.20
N GLY A 97 -6.56 13.88 -2.65
CA GLY A 97 -5.30 13.62 -1.99
C GLY A 97 -4.86 12.15 -2.12
N PHE A 98 -5.10 11.55 -3.27
CA PHE A 98 -4.86 10.13 -3.54
C PHE A 98 -3.41 9.74 -3.32
N VAL A 99 -3.15 8.90 -2.34
CA VAL A 99 -1.80 8.45 -1.97
C VAL A 99 -1.78 6.99 -1.57
N GLY A 100 -0.74 6.25 -1.96
CA GLY A 100 -0.71 4.82 -1.67
C GLY A 100 0.58 4.12 -2.06
N ILE A 101 0.49 2.79 -2.13
CA ILE A 101 1.57 1.85 -2.38
C ILE A 101 1.30 1.11 -3.68
N ALA A 102 2.16 1.28 -4.68
CA ALA A 102 2.24 0.40 -5.84
C ALA A 102 3.18 -0.76 -5.52
N PHE A 103 2.87 -1.95 -6.01
CA PHE A 103 3.71 -3.13 -5.81
C PHE A 103 3.60 -4.09 -7.00
N ARG A 104 4.53 -5.05 -7.08
CA ARG A 104 4.65 -5.95 -8.24
C ARG A 104 4.66 -5.16 -9.56
N SER A 105 5.28 -3.98 -9.53
CA SER A 105 5.32 -3.10 -10.69
C SER A 105 6.27 -3.65 -11.75
N ALA A 106 5.81 -3.62 -13.01
CA ALA A 106 6.68 -3.74 -14.16
C ALA A 106 7.58 -2.49 -14.27
N ALA A 107 8.62 -2.56 -15.10
CA ALA A 107 9.50 -1.45 -15.36
C ALA A 107 8.70 -0.19 -15.76
N HIS A 108 9.20 0.98 -15.36
CA HIS A 108 8.60 2.28 -15.68
C HIS A 108 7.11 2.41 -15.27
N ALA A 109 6.66 1.63 -14.28
CA ALA A 109 5.26 1.57 -13.86
C ALA A 109 4.25 1.35 -15.02
N GLU A 110 4.62 0.55 -16.02
CA GLU A 110 3.71 0.23 -17.14
C GLU A 110 2.51 -0.61 -16.72
N ALA A 111 2.68 -1.43 -15.66
CA ALA A 111 1.61 -2.19 -15.05
C ALA A 111 1.96 -2.50 -13.59
N PHE A 112 1.01 -2.35 -12.67
CA PHE A 112 1.23 -2.56 -11.24
C PHE A 112 -0.08 -2.87 -10.50
N GLU A 113 0.04 -3.44 -9.30
CA GLU A 113 -1.00 -3.50 -8.28
C GLU A 113 -0.88 -2.26 -7.39
N CYS A 114 -1.99 -1.69 -6.92
CA CYS A 114 -1.93 -0.55 -6.01
C CYS A 114 -3.04 -0.58 -4.96
N PHE A 115 -2.67 -0.30 -3.71
CA PHE A 115 -3.61 0.09 -2.65
C PHE A 115 -3.38 1.55 -2.32
N TYR A 116 -4.45 2.33 -2.27
CA TYR A 116 -4.37 3.74 -1.95
C TYR A 116 -5.53 4.23 -1.08
N ILE A 117 -5.33 5.37 -0.46
CA ILE A 117 -6.33 6.07 0.34
C ILE A 117 -6.74 7.39 -0.32
N ARG A 118 -7.93 7.84 0.03
CA ARG A 118 -8.52 9.14 -0.36
C ARG A 118 -8.78 9.97 0.90
N PRO A 119 -7.79 10.71 1.43
CA PRO A 119 -7.92 11.42 2.70
C PRO A 119 -9.14 12.31 2.82
N THR A 120 -9.54 13.04 1.76
CA THR A 120 -10.73 13.90 1.81
C THR A 120 -12.06 13.13 1.92
N ASN A 121 -12.04 11.81 1.69
CA ASN A 121 -13.24 10.99 1.79
C ASN A 121 -13.50 10.49 3.22
N GLY A 122 -12.46 10.33 4.06
CA GLY A 122 -12.60 9.71 5.38
C GLY A 122 -13.61 10.40 6.30
N ARG A 123 -13.72 11.73 6.19
CA ARG A 123 -14.66 12.54 6.98
C ARG A 123 -15.61 13.38 6.12
N ALA A 124 -15.86 12.97 4.88
CA ALA A 124 -16.83 13.64 4.02
C ALA A 124 -18.24 13.53 4.62
N ASP A 125 -19.06 14.58 4.43
CA ASP A 125 -20.49 14.57 4.79
C ASP A 125 -21.32 13.92 3.67
N ASP A 126 -20.89 12.74 3.24
CA ASP A 126 -21.50 11.91 2.21
C ASP A 126 -21.06 10.46 2.46
N GLN A 127 -22.01 9.60 2.80
CA GLN A 127 -21.73 8.22 3.17
C GLN A 127 -21.11 7.43 2.02
N LEU A 128 -21.53 7.66 0.78
CA LEU A 128 -20.98 6.96 -0.37
C LEU A 128 -19.50 7.33 -0.59
N ARG A 129 -19.16 8.62 -0.46
CA ARG A 129 -17.76 9.07 -0.49
C ARG A 129 -16.94 8.44 0.63
N ARG A 130 -17.47 8.39 1.85
CA ARG A 130 -16.78 7.76 3.00
C ARG A 130 -16.47 6.29 2.73
N ASN A 131 -17.43 5.54 2.17
CA ASN A 131 -17.25 4.13 1.83
C ASN A 131 -16.13 3.90 0.78
N HIS A 132 -15.72 4.94 0.08
CA HIS A 132 -14.62 4.93 -0.89
C HIS A 132 -13.34 5.56 -0.34
N SER A 133 -13.05 5.45 0.96
CA SER A 133 -11.83 6.02 1.57
C SER A 133 -10.57 5.23 1.22
N THR A 134 -10.69 3.91 1.01
CA THR A 134 -9.62 3.04 0.51
C THR A 134 -9.99 2.46 -0.85
N GLN A 135 -8.99 2.07 -1.63
CA GLN A 135 -9.19 1.46 -2.93
C GLN A 135 -8.01 0.55 -3.30
N TYR A 136 -8.33 -0.56 -3.96
CA TYR A 136 -7.39 -1.37 -4.73
C TYR A 136 -7.62 -1.16 -6.23
N VAL A 137 -6.53 -1.17 -7.00
CA VAL A 137 -6.55 -1.19 -8.47
C VAL A 137 -5.39 -2.05 -9.00
N SER A 138 -5.51 -2.49 -10.25
CA SER A 138 -4.44 -3.15 -11.00
C SER A 138 -4.35 -2.50 -12.38
N GLU A 139 -3.39 -1.63 -12.53
CA GLU A 139 -3.23 -0.84 -13.75
C GLU A 139 -2.42 -1.59 -14.83
N PRO A 140 -2.75 -1.37 -16.09
CA PRO A 140 -3.85 -0.57 -16.62
C PRO A 140 -5.18 -1.34 -16.87
N GLN A 141 -5.23 -2.66 -16.63
CA GLN A 141 -6.37 -3.49 -17.04
C GLN A 141 -7.58 -3.42 -16.11
N PHE A 142 -7.37 -3.09 -14.84
CA PHE A 142 -8.40 -3.06 -13.81
C PHE A 142 -8.36 -1.74 -13.02
N PRO A 143 -8.64 -0.59 -13.69
CA PRO A 143 -8.75 0.70 -13.03
C PRO A 143 -9.99 0.73 -12.11
N TRP A 144 -10.04 1.69 -11.19
CA TRP A 144 -11.08 1.77 -10.17
C TRP A 144 -12.50 1.83 -10.75
N GLN A 145 -12.69 2.47 -11.92
CA GLN A 145 -13.99 2.56 -12.59
C GLN A 145 -14.52 1.19 -12.96
N LYS A 146 -13.65 0.36 -13.57
CA LYS A 146 -13.99 -1.00 -13.97
C LYS A 146 -14.26 -1.88 -12.76
N LEU A 147 -13.38 -1.87 -11.76
CA LEU A 147 -13.55 -2.67 -10.55
C LEU A 147 -14.85 -2.33 -9.82
N ARG A 148 -15.19 -1.05 -9.71
CA ARG A 148 -16.44 -0.60 -9.09
C ARG A 148 -17.68 -1.00 -9.89
N ALA A 149 -17.62 -0.90 -11.22
CA ALA A 149 -18.75 -1.25 -12.07
C ALA A 149 -19.02 -2.77 -12.06
N GLU A 150 -17.97 -3.59 -12.12
CA GLU A 150 -18.07 -5.04 -12.16
C GLU A 150 -18.30 -5.68 -10.79
N ASN A 151 -17.73 -5.09 -9.72
CA ASN A 151 -17.73 -5.64 -8.36
C ASN A 151 -17.93 -4.52 -7.32
N PRO A 152 -19.12 -3.92 -7.23
CA PRO A 152 -19.37 -2.78 -6.33
C PRO A 152 -19.02 -3.12 -4.86
N GLY A 153 -18.20 -2.26 -4.23
CA GLY A 153 -17.84 -2.38 -2.82
C GLY A 153 -16.83 -3.49 -2.47
N VAL A 154 -16.34 -4.28 -3.45
CA VAL A 154 -15.39 -5.38 -3.18
C VAL A 154 -13.96 -4.88 -3.01
N TYR A 155 -13.56 -3.88 -3.80
CA TYR A 155 -12.18 -3.37 -3.87
C TYR A 155 -12.03 -1.99 -3.24
N GLU A 156 -12.96 -1.59 -2.41
CA GLU A 156 -12.98 -0.32 -1.70
C GLU A 156 -13.67 -0.47 -0.35
N SER A 157 -13.32 0.36 0.62
CA SER A 157 -13.95 0.37 1.93
C SER A 157 -13.74 1.70 2.65
N TYR A 158 -14.44 1.85 3.79
CA TYR A 158 -14.27 2.96 4.70
C TYR A 158 -13.08 2.79 5.62
N VAL A 159 -12.37 3.89 5.85
CA VAL A 159 -11.46 4.09 6.99
C VAL A 159 -11.48 5.55 7.39
N ASP A 160 -11.36 5.85 8.69
CA ASP A 160 -11.26 7.23 9.16
C ASP A 160 -9.92 7.83 8.75
N LEU A 161 -9.97 8.91 7.97
CA LEU A 161 -8.82 9.62 7.42
C LEU A 161 -9.02 11.12 7.56
N ASP A 162 -7.92 11.85 7.66
CA ASP A 162 -7.92 13.31 7.62
C ASP A 162 -6.90 13.82 6.59
N THR A 163 -7.26 14.93 5.92
CA THR A 163 -6.47 15.49 4.82
C THR A 163 -5.15 16.06 5.33
N GLY A 164 -4.04 15.68 4.69
CA GLY A 164 -2.70 16.16 5.04
C GLY A 164 -2.25 15.73 6.45
N VAL A 165 -2.82 14.68 7.01
CA VAL A 165 -2.36 14.07 8.26
C VAL A 165 -1.52 12.85 7.94
N TRP A 166 -0.41 12.66 8.68
CA TRP A 166 0.39 11.44 8.56
C TRP A 166 -0.46 10.22 8.86
N THR A 167 -0.50 9.31 7.90
CA THR A 167 -1.25 8.05 7.96
C THR A 167 -0.26 6.92 7.73
N HIS A 168 -0.17 5.99 8.67
CA HIS A 168 0.64 4.79 8.52
C HIS A 168 -0.12 3.74 7.72
N LEU A 169 0.47 3.29 6.62
CA LEU A 169 -0.04 2.19 5.79
C LEU A 169 0.85 0.96 5.97
N ARG A 170 0.23 -0.20 6.25
CA ARG A 170 0.86 -1.51 6.16
C ARG A 170 0.09 -2.37 5.18
N LEU A 171 0.78 -2.92 4.20
CA LEU A 171 0.24 -3.81 3.19
C LEU A 171 0.88 -5.19 3.33
N ASP A 172 0.10 -6.19 3.73
CA ASP A 172 0.51 -7.59 3.77
C ASP A 172 0.08 -8.29 2.48
N VAL A 173 1.02 -8.94 1.77
CA VAL A 173 0.77 -9.63 0.49
C VAL A 173 1.21 -11.08 0.60
N ASP A 174 0.30 -12.01 0.22
CA ASP A 174 0.54 -13.45 0.19
C ASP A 174 -0.19 -14.10 -0.99
N GLY A 175 0.57 -14.57 -1.98
CA GLY A 175 0.01 -15.12 -3.21
C GLY A 175 -0.88 -14.12 -3.94
N VAL A 176 -2.14 -14.44 -4.11
CA VAL A 176 -3.17 -13.56 -4.72
C VAL A 176 -3.98 -12.78 -3.68
N ARG A 177 -3.54 -12.76 -2.44
CA ARG A 177 -4.23 -12.08 -1.34
C ARG A 177 -3.44 -10.88 -0.86
N ALA A 178 -4.14 -9.81 -0.52
CA ALA A 178 -3.53 -8.66 0.15
C ALA A 178 -4.47 -8.06 1.18
N ARG A 179 -3.89 -7.44 2.21
CA ARG A 179 -4.60 -6.78 3.31
C ARG A 179 -3.95 -5.44 3.61
N LEU A 180 -4.74 -4.38 3.51
CA LEU A 180 -4.30 -3.03 3.89
C LEU A 180 -4.71 -2.74 5.33
N PHE A 181 -3.74 -2.37 6.16
CA PHE A 181 -3.96 -1.88 7.51
C PHE A 181 -3.62 -0.39 7.56
N VAL A 182 -4.37 0.36 8.35
CA VAL A 182 -4.21 1.81 8.48
C VAL A 182 -4.04 2.19 9.94
N ASN A 183 -3.05 3.04 10.23
CA ASN A 183 -2.77 3.59 11.56
C ASN A 183 -2.64 2.53 12.67
N GLY A 184 -2.01 1.39 12.37
CA GLY A 184 -1.78 0.32 13.34
C GLY A 184 -3.03 -0.43 13.80
N SER A 185 -4.17 -0.27 13.11
CA SER A 185 -5.37 -1.05 13.40
C SER A 185 -5.06 -2.56 13.38
N PRO A 186 -5.55 -3.35 14.33
CA PRO A 186 -5.38 -4.81 14.31
C PRO A 186 -6.22 -5.49 13.23
N GLN A 187 -7.25 -4.82 12.71
CA GLN A 187 -8.08 -5.28 11.61
C GLN A 187 -7.73 -4.57 10.32
N PRO A 188 -7.68 -5.28 9.18
CA PRO A 188 -7.43 -4.65 7.89
C PRO A 188 -8.59 -3.72 7.50
N ALA A 189 -8.25 -2.56 6.95
CA ALA A 189 -9.23 -1.63 6.39
C ALA A 189 -9.77 -2.11 5.03
N LEU A 190 -8.96 -2.84 4.25
CA LEU A 190 -9.37 -3.43 2.97
C LEU A 190 -8.74 -4.81 2.80
N ILE A 191 -9.55 -5.77 2.35
CA ILE A 191 -9.13 -7.15 2.06
C ILE A 191 -9.39 -7.43 0.58
N VAL A 192 -8.35 -7.86 -0.14
CA VAL A 192 -8.45 -8.35 -1.53
C VAL A 192 -7.93 -9.77 -1.58
N ASN A 193 -8.73 -10.69 -2.10
CA ASN A 193 -8.41 -12.13 -2.15
C ASN A 193 -8.05 -12.63 -3.56
N ASP A 194 -8.05 -11.74 -4.55
CA ASP A 194 -7.93 -12.05 -5.97
C ASP A 194 -7.17 -10.96 -6.72
N LEU A 195 -5.95 -10.65 -6.27
CA LEU A 195 -5.05 -9.71 -6.93
C LEU A 195 -4.98 -9.99 -8.44
N LYS A 196 -5.24 -8.98 -9.27
CA LYS A 196 -5.55 -9.14 -10.69
C LYS A 196 -4.34 -9.46 -11.57
N ARG A 197 -3.12 -9.14 -11.11
CA ARG A 197 -1.89 -9.54 -11.80
C ARG A 197 -1.41 -10.96 -11.42
N GLY A 198 -2.13 -11.64 -10.50
CA GLY A 198 -1.72 -12.96 -10.01
C GLY A 198 -0.45 -12.90 -9.16
N VAL A 199 0.32 -14.00 -9.16
CA VAL A 199 1.54 -14.13 -8.35
C VAL A 199 2.76 -13.81 -9.21
N VAL A 200 3.06 -12.52 -9.35
CA VAL A 200 4.23 -12.02 -10.08
C VAL A 200 5.17 -11.28 -9.13
N SER A 201 6.43 -11.15 -9.54
CA SER A 201 7.41 -10.26 -8.91
C SER A 201 7.46 -8.92 -9.62
N GLY A 202 7.89 -7.87 -8.91
CA GLY A 202 8.13 -6.56 -9.48
C GLY A 202 8.54 -5.54 -8.43
N GLN A 203 8.73 -4.29 -8.87
CA GLN A 203 9.17 -3.21 -7.98
C GLN A 203 8.06 -2.77 -7.03
N VAL A 204 8.47 -2.12 -5.94
CA VAL A 204 7.58 -1.37 -5.03
C VAL A 204 7.66 0.11 -5.40
N GLY A 205 6.56 0.85 -5.28
CA GLY A 205 6.52 2.28 -5.59
C GLY A 205 5.62 3.08 -4.63
N LEU A 206 5.96 4.35 -4.49
CA LEU A 206 5.15 5.36 -3.83
C LEU A 206 4.24 5.99 -4.88
N TRP A 207 2.94 5.80 -4.73
CA TRP A 207 1.95 6.16 -5.76
C TRP A 207 1.15 7.39 -5.39
N ILE A 208 0.88 8.26 -6.37
CA ILE A 208 -0.04 9.39 -6.25
C ILE A 208 -1.00 9.45 -7.42
N GLY A 209 -2.25 9.79 -7.13
CA GLY A 209 -3.27 10.03 -8.17
C GLY A 209 -3.37 11.49 -8.60
N SER A 210 -4.25 11.74 -9.56
CA SER A 210 -4.41 13.05 -10.19
C SER A 210 -4.70 14.17 -9.18
N GLY A 211 -4.05 15.31 -9.39
CA GLY A 211 -4.25 16.52 -8.59
C GLY A 211 -3.82 16.38 -7.13
N THR A 212 -2.91 15.49 -6.83
CA THR A 212 -2.43 15.23 -5.48
C THR A 212 -1.08 15.87 -5.23
N GLU A 213 -0.94 16.46 -4.04
CA GLU A 213 0.31 16.71 -3.36
C GLU A 213 0.46 15.68 -2.25
N ALA A 214 1.56 14.93 -2.21
CA ALA A 214 1.76 13.89 -1.21
C ALA A 214 3.16 13.91 -0.61
N TYR A 215 3.25 13.40 0.61
CA TYR A 215 4.48 13.28 1.39
C TYR A 215 4.65 11.83 1.85
N PHE A 216 5.90 11.33 1.78
CA PHE A 216 6.26 9.96 2.13
C PHE A 216 7.48 9.92 3.02
N ARG A 217 7.50 8.99 3.98
CA ARG A 217 8.65 8.69 4.84
C ARG A 217 8.56 7.28 5.40
N ASN A 218 9.63 6.83 6.05
CA ASN A 218 9.65 5.58 6.81
C ASN A 218 9.24 4.34 6.00
N LEU A 219 9.64 4.27 4.71
CA LEU A 219 9.37 3.09 3.90
C LEU A 219 10.16 1.89 4.43
N GLN A 220 9.46 0.78 4.64
CA GLN A 220 10.05 -0.50 5.03
C GLN A 220 9.49 -1.61 4.15
N ILE A 221 10.33 -2.54 3.71
CA ILE A 221 9.93 -3.67 2.88
C ILE A 221 10.52 -4.94 3.47
N SER A 222 9.67 -5.93 3.73
CA SER A 222 10.03 -7.28 4.14
C SER A 222 9.54 -8.25 3.08
N SER A 223 10.42 -8.77 2.22
CA SER A 223 10.08 -9.76 1.19
C SER A 223 10.17 -11.19 1.73
N ARG A 224 9.27 -12.07 1.27
CA ARG A 224 9.25 -13.52 1.58
C ARG A 224 9.36 -14.33 0.31
#